data_7da8470d409a160b0f42aef68da7869c
#
_entry.id   7da8470d409a160b0f42aef68da7869c
#
_cell.length_a   1.000
_cell.length_b   1.000
_cell.length_c   1.000
_cell.angle_alpha   90.00
_cell.angle_beta   90.00
_cell.angle_gamma   90.00
#
_symmetry.space_group_name_H-M   'P 1'
#
loop_
_entity.id
_entity.type
_entity.pdbx_description
1 polymer ?
#
loop_
_entity_poly.entity_id
_entity_poly.type
_entity_poly.pdbx_seq_one_letter_code
_entity_poly.pdbx_strand_id
1 'polypeptide(L)'
;MNKFDFYKYEGNGNDFIIIDSRNNDLCSSLISNKSFDVKQLCDRNFGIGADGIIFIVNPDNDNDSRMIIFNSDGSEAEMCGNGIRCMIEYLNNQEVSQINKSEYKIETKAGLKVAKYNSGKITVRMGKPIFE
;
A
#
# COMPACT_ATOMS: atom_id res chain seq x y z
N MET A 1 -20.01 7.52 -10.44
CA MET A 1 -18.80 6.99 -9.78
C MET A 1 -19.19 6.31 -8.50
N ASN A 2 -18.68 5.12 -8.31
CA ASN A 2 -18.91 4.40 -7.06
C ASN A 2 -18.13 5.04 -5.93
N LYS A 3 -18.76 5.10 -4.78
CA LYS A 3 -18.06 5.57 -3.60
C LYS A 3 -17.16 4.47 -3.05
N PHE A 4 -16.00 4.85 -2.59
CA PHE A 4 -15.07 3.93 -1.94
C PHE A 4 -14.39 4.65 -0.80
N ASP A 5 -13.99 3.88 0.22
CA ASP A 5 -13.27 4.42 1.36
C ASP A 5 -11.78 4.45 1.03
N PHE A 6 -11.12 5.49 1.50
CA PHE A 6 -9.68 5.59 1.41
C PHE A 6 -9.12 6.16 2.71
N TYR A 7 -7.85 5.93 2.92
CA TYR A 7 -7.13 6.44 4.08
C TYR A 7 -5.87 7.13 3.60
N LYS A 8 -5.46 8.16 4.29
CA LYS A 8 -4.25 8.87 3.91
C LYS A 8 -3.22 8.74 5.02
N TYR A 9 -2.03 8.24 4.68
CA TYR A 9 -0.94 8.03 5.61
C TYR A 9 0.33 8.69 5.12
N GLU A 10 1.15 9.13 6.04
CA GLU A 10 2.43 9.77 5.74
C GLU A 10 3.57 9.00 6.42
N GLY A 11 4.67 8.78 5.68
CA GLY A 11 5.86 8.16 6.22
C GLY A 11 7.11 8.82 5.63
N ASN A 12 7.96 9.38 6.48
CA ASN A 12 9.25 9.97 6.10
C ASN A 12 9.13 11.02 4.98
N GLY A 13 8.09 11.85 5.03
CA GLY A 13 7.91 12.93 4.07
C GLY A 13 7.12 12.56 2.82
N ASN A 14 6.73 11.29 2.65
CA ASN A 14 5.86 10.85 1.56
C ASN A 14 4.49 10.53 2.10
N ASP A 15 3.44 10.92 1.37
CA ASP A 15 2.07 10.59 1.75
C ASP A 15 1.41 9.74 0.67
N PHE A 16 0.57 8.80 1.12
CA PHE A 16 -0.08 7.84 0.23
C PHE A 16 -1.55 7.73 0.54
N ILE A 17 -2.34 7.57 -0.52
CA ILE A 17 -3.74 7.19 -0.41
C ILE A 17 -3.77 5.67 -0.34
N ILE A 18 -4.38 5.11 0.71
CA ILE A 18 -4.49 3.67 0.89
C ILE A 18 -5.92 3.24 0.64
N ILE A 19 -6.09 2.29 -0.26
CA ILE A 19 -7.38 1.69 -0.59
C ILE A 19 -7.30 0.21 -0.26
N ASP A 20 -8.07 -0.22 0.72
CA ASP A 20 -8.07 -1.62 1.17
C ASP A 20 -9.04 -2.42 0.31
N SER A 21 -8.48 -3.29 -0.50
CA SER A 21 -9.23 -4.13 -1.43
C SER A 21 -9.14 -5.62 -1.07
N ARG A 22 -8.87 -5.93 0.20
CA ARG A 22 -8.85 -7.32 0.65
C ARG A 22 -10.28 -7.84 0.71
N ASN A 23 -10.49 -9.04 0.15
CA ASN A 23 -11.79 -9.75 0.15
C ASN A 23 -12.89 -8.99 -0.61
N ASN A 24 -12.51 -8.13 -1.55
CA ASN A 24 -13.45 -7.46 -2.44
C ASN A 24 -12.77 -7.21 -3.79
N ASP A 25 -13.52 -6.68 -4.75
CA ASP A 25 -13.01 -6.43 -6.10
C ASP A 25 -12.70 -4.96 -6.38
N LEU A 26 -12.57 -4.15 -5.34
CA LEU A 26 -12.41 -2.70 -5.48
C LEU A 26 -11.20 -2.33 -6.33
N CYS A 27 -10.07 -2.98 -6.11
CA CYS A 27 -8.85 -2.70 -6.86
C CYS A 27 -9.04 -2.94 -8.36
N SER A 28 -9.50 -4.13 -8.74
CA SER A 28 -9.69 -4.46 -10.15
C SER A 28 -10.79 -3.61 -10.78
N SER A 29 -11.84 -3.32 -10.03
CA SER A 29 -12.95 -2.48 -10.47
C SER A 29 -12.49 -1.07 -10.78
N LEU A 30 -11.71 -0.46 -9.88
CA LEU A 30 -11.22 0.90 -10.06
C LEU A 30 -10.19 0.98 -11.17
N ILE A 31 -9.25 0.05 -11.23
CA ILE A 31 -8.20 0.08 -12.26
C ILE A 31 -8.79 -0.08 -13.66
N SER A 32 -9.85 -0.87 -13.82
CA SER A 32 -10.50 -1.06 -15.12
C SER A 32 -11.49 0.07 -15.48
N ASN A 33 -11.77 0.96 -14.54
CA ASN A 33 -12.70 2.06 -14.77
C ASN A 33 -11.95 3.24 -15.41
N LYS A 34 -12.34 3.64 -16.62
CA LYS A 34 -11.72 4.73 -17.36
C LYS A 34 -11.84 6.08 -16.65
N SER A 35 -12.82 6.23 -15.76
CA SER A 35 -12.98 7.45 -14.98
C SER A 35 -12.03 7.54 -13.78
N PHE A 36 -11.39 6.42 -13.42
CA PHE A 36 -10.44 6.40 -12.31
C PHE A 36 -9.09 6.91 -12.82
N ASP A 37 -8.68 8.05 -12.30
CA ASP A 37 -7.45 8.71 -12.72
C ASP A 37 -6.54 8.93 -11.50
N VAL A 38 -5.48 8.13 -11.41
CA VAL A 38 -4.51 8.21 -10.33
C VAL A 38 -3.88 9.60 -10.29
N LYS A 39 -3.52 10.11 -11.43
CA LYS A 39 -2.88 11.43 -11.55
C LYS A 39 -3.77 12.53 -10.99
N GLN A 40 -5.07 12.49 -11.30
CA GLN A 40 -6.02 13.47 -10.80
C GLN A 40 -6.23 13.32 -9.30
N LEU A 41 -6.36 12.10 -8.80
CA LEU A 41 -6.53 11.86 -7.36
C LEU A 41 -5.34 12.34 -6.56
N CYS A 42 -4.13 12.20 -7.09
CA CYS A 42 -2.91 12.63 -6.42
C CYS A 42 -2.62 14.11 -6.58
N ASP A 43 -3.38 14.83 -7.42
CA ASP A 43 -3.20 16.26 -7.61
C ASP A 43 -3.56 16.99 -6.32
N ARG A 44 -2.64 17.84 -5.85
CA ARG A 44 -2.81 18.53 -4.56
C ARG A 44 -3.78 19.70 -4.63
N ASN A 45 -4.09 20.19 -5.82
CA ASN A 45 -5.03 21.30 -5.99
C ASN A 45 -6.45 20.83 -6.30
N PHE A 46 -6.58 19.80 -7.13
CA PHE A 46 -7.88 19.38 -7.65
C PHE A 46 -8.29 17.97 -7.23
N GLY A 47 -7.41 17.25 -6.56
CA GLY A 47 -7.69 15.92 -6.06
C GLY A 47 -7.52 15.86 -4.56
N ILE A 48 -7.31 14.63 -4.06
CA ILE A 48 -7.04 14.40 -2.65
C ILE A 48 -5.63 14.89 -2.29
N GLY A 49 -4.70 14.74 -3.23
CA GLY A 49 -3.31 15.11 -3.02
C GLY A 49 -2.52 14.02 -2.34
N ALA A 50 -1.54 13.45 -3.05
CA ALA A 50 -0.67 12.42 -2.47
C ALA A 50 0.51 12.16 -3.40
N ASP A 51 1.54 11.52 -2.86
CA ASP A 51 2.69 11.07 -3.65
C ASP A 51 2.38 9.79 -4.43
N GLY A 52 1.37 9.04 -4.01
CA GLY A 52 0.96 7.83 -4.70
C GLY A 52 -0.27 7.20 -4.09
N ILE A 53 -0.72 6.10 -4.71
CA ILE A 53 -1.86 5.31 -4.25
C ILE A 53 -1.38 3.89 -3.99
N ILE A 54 -1.76 3.33 -2.85
CA ILE A 54 -1.48 1.95 -2.48
C ILE A 54 -2.79 1.19 -2.40
N PHE A 55 -2.90 0.12 -3.19
CA PHE A 55 -3.98 -0.86 -3.02
C PHE A 55 -3.45 -2.02 -2.19
N ILE A 56 -4.19 -2.38 -1.15
CA ILE A 56 -3.91 -3.57 -0.36
C ILE A 56 -4.84 -4.66 -0.85
N VAL A 57 -4.30 -5.73 -1.40
CA VAL A 57 -5.09 -6.83 -1.96
C VAL A 57 -4.72 -8.14 -1.29
N ASN A 58 -5.51 -9.17 -1.56
CA ASN A 58 -5.23 -10.50 -1.03
C ASN A 58 -3.93 -11.03 -1.61
N PRO A 59 -3.14 -11.77 -0.82
CA PRO A 59 -1.89 -12.34 -1.33
C PRO A 59 -2.16 -13.47 -2.32
N ASP A 60 -1.22 -13.67 -3.24
CA ASP A 60 -1.27 -14.81 -4.17
C ASP A 60 -0.79 -16.09 -3.51
N ASN A 61 0.08 -15.99 -2.52
CA ASN A 61 0.65 -17.11 -1.80
C ASN A 61 0.29 -17.01 -0.31
N ASP A 62 0.88 -17.85 0.52
CA ASP A 62 0.57 -17.88 1.95
C ASP A 62 1.31 -16.76 2.69
N ASN A 63 0.90 -15.54 2.43
CA ASN A 63 1.46 -14.33 3.05
C ASN A 63 0.31 -13.50 3.62
N ASP A 64 0.64 -12.36 4.24
CA ASP A 64 -0.37 -11.52 4.88
C ASP A 64 -1.20 -10.72 3.89
N SER A 65 -0.53 -10.13 2.90
CA SER A 65 -1.21 -9.32 1.89
C SER A 65 -0.28 -9.02 0.73
N ARG A 66 -0.83 -8.37 -0.28
CA ARG A 66 -0.07 -7.92 -1.44
C ARG A 66 -0.26 -6.42 -1.62
N MET A 67 0.81 -5.72 -1.96
CA MET A 67 0.79 -4.28 -2.22
C MET A 67 0.87 -4.02 -3.72
N ILE A 68 -0.06 -3.20 -4.22
CA ILE A 68 0.01 -2.64 -5.57
C ILE A 68 0.11 -1.14 -5.40
N ILE A 69 1.16 -0.53 -5.95
CA ILE A 69 1.42 0.88 -5.73
C ILE A 69 1.55 1.63 -7.06
N PHE A 70 0.91 2.78 -7.13
CA PHE A 70 0.99 3.69 -8.27
C PHE A 70 1.63 5.00 -7.82
N ASN A 71 2.56 5.49 -8.63
CA ASN A 71 3.12 6.82 -8.44
C ASN A 71 2.07 7.89 -8.79
N SER A 72 2.31 9.12 -8.35
CA SER A 72 1.39 10.22 -8.61
C SER A 72 1.18 10.54 -10.09
N ASP A 73 2.11 10.09 -10.94
CA ASP A 73 1.98 10.27 -12.39
C ASP A 73 1.15 9.16 -13.07
N GLY A 74 0.66 8.20 -12.29
CA GLY A 74 -0.15 7.09 -12.79
C GLY A 74 0.63 5.84 -13.14
N SER A 75 1.96 5.89 -13.11
CA SER A 75 2.77 4.70 -13.39
C SER A 75 2.78 3.76 -12.20
N GLU A 76 2.79 2.45 -12.47
CA GLU A 76 2.88 1.46 -11.41
C GLU A 76 4.32 1.33 -10.94
N ALA A 77 4.54 1.39 -9.64
CA ALA A 77 5.85 1.18 -9.04
C ALA A 77 5.99 -0.28 -8.59
N GLU A 78 7.22 -0.79 -8.62
CA GLU A 78 7.48 -2.14 -8.16
C GLU A 78 7.42 -2.24 -6.64
N MET A 79 7.96 -1.25 -5.95
CA MET A 79 8.00 -1.20 -4.50
C MET A 79 8.41 0.20 -4.04
N CYS A 80 7.98 0.57 -2.84
CA CYS A 80 8.39 1.81 -2.19
C CYS A 80 8.49 1.56 -0.69
N GLY A 81 9.66 1.76 -0.12
CA GLY A 81 9.89 1.54 1.32
C GLY A 81 8.99 2.40 2.19
N ASN A 82 8.81 3.68 1.85
CA ASN A 82 7.91 4.56 2.59
C ASN A 82 6.46 4.12 2.43
N GLY A 83 6.08 3.61 1.26
CA GLY A 83 4.75 3.06 1.01
C GLY A 83 4.47 1.85 1.88
N ILE A 84 5.44 0.94 2.01
CA ILE A 84 5.29 -0.22 2.89
C ILE A 84 5.10 0.22 4.33
N ARG A 85 5.84 1.22 4.79
CA ARG A 85 5.69 1.74 6.16
C ARG A 85 4.28 2.27 6.39
N CYS A 86 3.74 3.02 5.45
CA CYS A 86 2.37 3.51 5.53
C CYS A 86 1.36 2.38 5.55
N MET A 87 1.56 1.36 4.72
CA MET A 87 0.70 0.19 4.65
C MET A 87 0.69 -0.58 5.97
N ILE A 88 1.86 -0.80 6.56
CA ILE A 88 1.97 -1.51 7.84
C ILE A 88 1.29 -0.72 8.96
N GLU A 89 1.45 0.58 8.97
CA GLU A 89 0.80 1.43 9.96
C GLU A 89 -0.72 1.34 9.84
N TYR A 90 -1.23 1.38 8.61
CA TYR A 90 -2.65 1.19 8.36
C TYR A 90 -3.13 -0.19 8.86
N LEU A 91 -2.42 -1.25 8.48
CA LEU A 91 -2.79 -2.61 8.88
C LEU A 91 -2.78 -2.76 10.40
N ASN A 92 -1.78 -2.21 11.06
CA ASN A 92 -1.68 -2.26 12.51
C ASN A 92 -2.85 -1.54 13.18
N ASN A 93 -3.28 -0.41 12.63
CA ASN A 93 -4.40 0.35 13.16
C ASN A 93 -5.74 -0.35 12.94
N GLN A 94 -5.90 -1.07 11.82
CA GLN A 94 -7.15 -1.76 11.51
C GLN A 94 -7.29 -3.10 12.23
N GLU A 95 -6.18 -3.76 12.53
CA GLU A 95 -6.17 -5.10 13.09
C GLU A 95 -5.90 -5.07 14.59
N VAL A 96 -6.69 -4.26 15.31
CA VAL A 96 -6.55 -4.08 16.75
C VAL A 96 -6.65 -5.40 17.52
N SER A 97 -7.39 -6.38 16.99
CA SER A 97 -7.50 -7.71 17.61
C SER A 97 -6.21 -8.52 17.53
N GLN A 98 -5.25 -8.10 16.71
CA GLN A 98 -3.96 -8.77 16.57
C GLN A 98 -2.86 -7.99 17.29
N ILE A 99 -3.09 -7.71 18.56
CA ILE A 99 -2.22 -6.86 19.38
C ILE A 99 -0.76 -7.30 19.37
N ASN A 100 -0.52 -8.60 19.19
CA ASN A 100 0.82 -9.18 19.24
C ASN A 100 1.44 -9.42 17.87
N LYS A 101 0.79 -8.96 16.78
CA LYS A 101 1.37 -9.15 15.47
C LYS A 101 2.52 -8.18 15.28
N SER A 102 3.72 -8.71 15.18
CA SER A 102 4.94 -7.92 15.05
C SER A 102 5.58 -8.04 13.67
N GLU A 103 5.11 -8.94 12.83
CA GLU A 103 5.69 -9.21 11.52
C GLU A 103 4.62 -9.31 10.46
N TYR A 104 4.86 -8.66 9.34
CA TYR A 104 3.97 -8.67 8.17
C TYR A 104 4.74 -9.11 6.95
N LYS A 105 4.21 -10.10 6.23
CA LYS A 105 4.78 -10.57 4.98
C LYS A 105 3.98 -9.99 3.83
N ILE A 106 4.60 -9.10 3.08
CA ILE A 106 3.94 -8.33 2.03
C ILE A 106 4.49 -8.74 0.66
N GLU A 107 3.63 -9.22 -0.21
CA GLU A 107 3.99 -9.49 -1.59
C GLU A 107 4.03 -8.17 -2.36
N THR A 108 5.06 -7.98 -3.16
CA THR A 108 5.18 -6.81 -4.02
C THR A 108 5.64 -7.25 -5.40
N LYS A 109 5.57 -6.33 -6.36
CA LYS A 109 6.07 -6.57 -7.72
C LYS A 109 7.60 -6.81 -7.71
N ALA A 110 8.28 -6.34 -6.68
CA ALA A 110 9.73 -6.55 -6.48
C ALA A 110 10.02 -7.75 -5.56
N GLY A 111 9.04 -8.62 -5.31
CA GLY A 111 9.19 -9.80 -4.48
C GLY A 111 8.61 -9.63 -3.09
N LEU A 112 8.83 -10.63 -2.25
CA LEU A 112 8.33 -10.64 -0.88
C LEU A 112 9.15 -9.70 0.00
N LYS A 113 8.45 -8.85 0.75
CA LYS A 113 9.07 -7.97 1.74
C LYS A 113 8.53 -8.34 3.12
N VAL A 114 9.41 -8.32 4.11
CA VAL A 114 9.04 -8.60 5.50
C VAL A 114 9.20 -7.33 6.29
N ALA A 115 8.11 -6.89 6.90
CA ALA A 115 8.10 -5.69 7.74
C ALA A 115 7.90 -6.10 9.19
N LYS A 116 8.68 -5.51 10.09
CA LYS A 116 8.53 -5.73 11.53
C LYS A 116 8.02 -4.45 12.18
N TYR A 117 7.03 -4.61 13.03
CA TYR A 117 6.48 -3.52 13.82
C TYR A 117 6.80 -3.77 15.29
N ASN A 118 7.48 -2.81 15.91
CA ASN A 118 7.87 -2.94 17.30
C ASN A 118 7.76 -1.58 18.00
N SER A 119 6.78 -1.45 18.87
CA SER A 119 6.57 -0.24 19.68
C SER A 119 6.56 1.05 18.86
N GLY A 120 5.83 1.04 17.76
CA GLY A 120 5.71 2.19 16.87
C GLY A 120 6.81 2.33 15.84
N LYS A 121 7.82 1.45 15.89
CA LYS A 121 8.92 1.46 14.94
C LYS A 121 8.73 0.38 13.89
N ILE A 122 8.81 0.77 12.62
CA ILE A 122 8.65 -0.15 11.49
C ILE A 122 10.01 -0.35 10.83
N THR A 123 10.42 -1.61 10.71
CA THR A 123 11.63 -2.00 10.02
C THR A 123 11.25 -2.88 8.83
N VAL A 124 11.71 -2.53 7.65
CA VAL A 124 11.41 -3.27 6.43
C VAL A 124 12.67 -4.00 5.96
N ARG A 125 12.56 -5.33 5.83
CA ARG A 125 13.64 -6.11 5.22
C ARG A 125 13.43 -6.07 3.70
N MET A 126 14.37 -5.48 3.01
CA MET A 126 14.29 -5.27 1.57
C MET A 126 14.72 -6.50 0.75
N GLY A 127 15.01 -7.61 1.44
CA GLY A 127 15.47 -8.81 0.78
C GLY A 127 16.99 -8.82 0.64
N LYS A 128 17.54 -9.95 0.20
CA LYS A 128 18.96 -10.06 -0.07
C LYS A 128 19.27 -9.50 -1.44
N PRO A 129 20.39 -8.77 -1.60
CA PRO A 129 20.83 -8.37 -2.93
C PRO A 129 21.08 -9.64 -3.76
N ILE A 130 20.64 -9.59 -5.03
CA ILE A 130 20.90 -10.66 -5.97
C ILE A 130 22.14 -10.26 -6.75
N PHE A 131 23.20 -11.02 -6.57
CA PHE A 131 24.43 -10.83 -7.35
C PHE A 131 24.45 -11.88 -8.44
N GLU A 132 24.53 -11.45 -9.66
CA GLU A 132 24.69 -12.32 -10.80
C GLU A 132 26.09 -12.15 -11.40
#